data_ca799692b72114a79c2e311afca54052
#
_entry.id   ca799692b72114a79c2e311afca54052
#
_cell.length_a   1.000
_cell.length_b   1.000
_cell.length_c   1.000
_cell.angle_alpha   90.00
_cell.angle_beta   90.00
_cell.angle_gamma   90.00
#
_symmetry.space_group_name_H-M   'P 1'
#
loop_
_entity.id
_entity.type
_entity.pdbx_description
1 polymer ?
#
loop_
_entity_poly.entity_id
_entity_poly.type
_entity_poly.pdbx_seq_one_letter_code
_entity_poly.pdbx_strand_id
1 'polypeptide(L)'
;MGIHRDGLDRVVAGALRCQQHGGEGMPIFQRDGIWWLDIRHSGRRIRRTTGTADKQAAQEYHDKIKAELWRKERIGERPTATWAQAVTAWWKAKGSKHKSVDTDLPRLRLLTEMLGRPPLPNITTSLLHQVRGELLDAGRSEATCNRYMALVSSILHYAHELEWIPAVPKIPKGREDNARIRWITREQADRLVAELPPHLALMAEFTLQTGLRRANVTGLMWSAVDLGRRMATVDPEDAKAGRAIGVPLNDKAVKILREARSQNGHSSDYVFLYNGEPVKRTGTAAWQKACTRAGIENFHWHDLRHTWASWHVMAGTPLHSLQKLGSWRSYDMVLRYAHLSHEHVAEHAQNLEDWTRSGHAKHPMHEAESANDLINMGWLTGLEPATTGITIRDSTD
;
A
#
# COMPACT_ATOMS: atom_id res chain seq x y z
N MET A 1 -19.48 13.68 63.12
CA MET A 1 -20.27 13.16 62.00
C MET A 1 -19.59 11.94 61.49
N GLY A 2 -20.12 10.79 61.84
CA GLY A 2 -19.56 9.48 61.52
C GLY A 2 -19.85 9.05 60.12
N ILE A 3 -18.91 8.43 59.48
CA ILE A 3 -19.09 7.67 58.24
C ILE A 3 -18.54 6.26 58.44
N HIS A 4 -19.47 5.35 58.26
CA HIS A 4 -19.43 3.90 58.37
C HIS A 4 -18.11 3.19 58.16
N ARG A 5 -17.73 2.39 59.17
CA ARG A 5 -16.66 1.38 59.19
C ARG A 5 -17.17 -0.07 59.01
N ASP A 6 -18.31 -0.29 58.33
CA ASP A 6 -18.94 -1.64 58.25
C ASP A 6 -18.62 -2.43 56.98
N GLY A 7 -17.77 -1.95 56.10
CA GLY A 7 -17.42 -2.63 54.85
C GLY A 7 -16.17 -3.53 54.87
N LEU A 8 -15.30 -3.35 55.87
CA LEU A 8 -13.99 -4.06 55.90
C LEU A 8 -14.02 -5.34 56.75
N ASP A 9 -14.91 -5.49 57.69
CA ASP A 9 -14.94 -6.66 58.59
C ASP A 9 -15.61 -7.91 57.97
N ARG A 10 -16.35 -7.78 56.89
CA ARG A 10 -16.90 -8.94 56.14
C ARG A 10 -15.92 -9.65 55.22
N VAL A 11 -14.84 -9.00 54.79
CA VAL A 11 -13.80 -9.58 53.93
C VAL A 11 -12.78 -10.37 54.72
N VAL A 12 -12.59 -10.03 56.01
CA VAL A 12 -11.59 -10.69 56.86
C VAL A 12 -12.17 -11.94 57.53
N ALA A 13 -13.48 -12.01 57.79
CA ALA A 13 -14.13 -13.21 58.41
C ALA A 13 -14.24 -14.41 57.47
N GLY A 14 -14.16 -14.21 56.11
CA GLY A 14 -14.14 -15.31 55.14
C GLY A 14 -12.78 -15.97 54.93
N ALA A 15 -11.70 -15.37 55.41
CA ALA A 15 -10.34 -15.83 55.19
C ALA A 15 -9.81 -16.78 56.28
N LEU A 16 -10.52 -16.91 57.41
CA LEU A 16 -10.04 -17.64 58.61
C LEU A 16 -10.60 -19.05 58.81
N ARG A 17 -11.37 -19.62 57.85
CA ARG A 17 -11.93 -21.00 57.98
C ARG A 17 -11.34 -22.02 56.97
N CYS A 18 -10.19 -21.77 56.39
CA CYS A 18 -9.54 -22.75 55.53
C CYS A 18 -8.06 -22.98 55.88
N GLN A 19 -7.76 -23.06 57.18
CA GLN A 19 -6.50 -23.65 57.65
C GLN A 19 -6.85 -24.90 58.46
N GLN A 20 -6.75 -26.04 57.81
CA GLN A 20 -6.35 -27.38 58.29
C GLN A 20 -6.90 -28.39 57.31
N HIS A 21 -6.08 -28.84 56.38
CA HIS A 21 -5.87 -30.24 55.96
C HIS A 21 -4.82 -30.18 54.85
N GLY A 22 -3.63 -30.62 55.16
CA GLY A 22 -2.60 -30.98 54.17
C GLY A 22 -3.10 -32.20 53.40
N GLY A 23 -3.72 -31.94 52.27
CA GLY A 23 -4.19 -32.93 51.31
C GLY A 23 -4.35 -32.24 49.99
N GLU A 24 -4.08 -32.89 48.85
CA GLU A 24 -4.30 -32.40 47.50
C GLU A 24 -5.61 -31.64 47.41
N GLY A 25 -5.55 -30.31 47.25
CA GLY A 25 -6.71 -29.42 47.27
C GLY A 25 -7.75 -29.90 46.28
N MET A 26 -9.02 -30.06 46.70
CA MET A 26 -10.11 -30.45 45.82
C MET A 26 -10.12 -29.57 44.56
N PRO A 27 -10.09 -30.16 43.36
CA PRO A 27 -9.97 -29.40 42.11
C PRO A 27 -11.18 -28.49 41.83
N ILE A 28 -12.30 -28.76 42.51
CA ILE A 28 -13.51 -27.92 42.47
C ILE A 28 -14.06 -27.75 43.90
N PHE A 29 -14.63 -26.59 44.19
CA PHE A 29 -15.29 -26.26 45.45
C PHE A 29 -16.54 -25.43 45.23
N GLN A 30 -17.50 -25.52 46.16
CA GLN A 30 -18.76 -24.79 46.08
C GLN A 30 -18.68 -23.47 46.88
N ARG A 31 -19.18 -22.38 46.29
CA ARG A 31 -19.36 -21.11 46.96
C ARG A 31 -20.68 -20.51 46.49
N ASP A 32 -21.52 -20.09 47.43
CA ASP A 32 -22.84 -19.49 47.19
C ASP A 32 -23.71 -20.30 46.19
N GLY A 33 -23.68 -21.65 46.34
CA GLY A 33 -24.45 -22.59 45.50
C GLY A 33 -23.87 -22.86 44.14
N ILE A 34 -22.78 -22.18 43.71
CA ILE A 34 -22.11 -22.35 42.40
C ILE A 34 -20.76 -23.01 42.59
N TRP A 35 -20.44 -23.94 41.72
CA TRP A 35 -19.13 -24.57 41.70
C TRP A 35 -18.04 -23.70 41.13
N TRP A 36 -16.84 -23.75 41.73
CA TRP A 36 -15.62 -23.07 41.33
C TRP A 36 -14.51 -24.08 41.09
N LEU A 37 -13.66 -23.83 40.10
CA LEU A 37 -12.44 -24.58 39.90
C LEU A 37 -11.25 -23.88 40.57
N ASP A 38 -10.29 -24.67 41.04
CA ASP A 38 -9.00 -24.24 41.61
C ASP A 38 -7.90 -25.12 41.05
N ILE A 39 -7.22 -24.62 40.01
CA ILE A 39 -6.18 -25.38 39.31
C ILE A 39 -4.84 -24.69 39.59
N ARG A 40 -3.85 -25.48 39.99
CA ARG A 40 -2.45 -25.08 40.04
C ARG A 40 -1.74 -25.63 38.82
N HIS A 41 -1.14 -24.72 38.02
CA HIS A 41 -0.46 -25.09 36.80
C HIS A 41 0.75 -24.19 36.59
N SER A 42 1.95 -24.76 36.38
CA SER A 42 3.22 -24.01 36.14
C SER A 42 3.48 -22.90 37.16
N GLY A 43 3.26 -23.18 38.45
CA GLY A 43 3.47 -22.20 39.54
C GLY A 43 2.40 -21.10 39.65
N ARG A 44 1.39 -21.12 38.81
CA ARG A 44 0.26 -20.18 38.86
C ARG A 44 -1.00 -20.88 39.37
N ARG A 45 -1.77 -20.19 40.19
CA ARG A 45 -3.07 -20.64 40.69
C ARG A 45 -4.18 -19.98 39.87
N ILE A 46 -5.05 -20.80 39.27
CA ILE A 46 -6.19 -20.36 38.46
C ILE A 46 -7.47 -20.67 39.23
N ARG A 47 -8.20 -19.66 39.67
CA ARG A 47 -9.51 -19.77 40.27
C ARG A 47 -10.57 -19.14 39.36
N ARG A 48 -11.60 -19.93 39.03
CA ARG A 48 -12.65 -19.48 38.13
C ARG A 48 -13.98 -20.12 38.50
N THR A 49 -15.08 -19.38 38.36
CA THR A 49 -16.42 -19.93 38.47
C THR A 49 -16.74 -20.84 37.28
N THR A 50 -17.43 -21.96 37.54
CA THR A 50 -17.94 -22.84 36.48
C THR A 50 -19.29 -22.33 35.94
N GLY A 51 -19.97 -21.45 36.68
CA GLY A 51 -21.29 -20.96 36.32
C GLY A 51 -22.45 -21.97 36.55
N THR A 52 -22.15 -23.14 37.12
CA THR A 52 -23.14 -24.21 37.33
C THR A 52 -23.23 -24.60 38.79
N ALA A 53 -24.43 -25.03 39.25
CA ALA A 53 -24.66 -25.65 40.52
C ALA A 53 -24.53 -27.17 40.47
N ASP A 54 -24.45 -27.75 39.28
CA ASP A 54 -24.25 -29.18 39.05
C ASP A 54 -22.77 -29.57 39.20
N LYS A 55 -22.49 -30.50 40.08
CA LYS A 55 -21.14 -30.98 40.36
C LYS A 55 -20.51 -31.71 39.17
N GLN A 56 -21.30 -32.49 38.43
CA GLN A 56 -20.79 -33.25 37.29
C GLN A 56 -20.38 -32.35 36.17
N ALA A 57 -21.22 -31.39 35.81
CA ALA A 57 -20.92 -30.38 34.82
C ALA A 57 -19.70 -29.50 35.22
N ALA A 58 -19.56 -29.22 36.51
CA ALA A 58 -18.39 -28.50 37.03
C ALA A 58 -17.11 -29.31 36.93
N GLN A 59 -17.17 -30.61 37.14
CA GLN A 59 -16.03 -31.53 36.98
C GLN A 59 -15.61 -31.64 35.50
N GLU A 60 -16.56 -31.81 34.59
CA GLU A 60 -16.29 -31.85 33.15
C GLU A 60 -15.61 -30.53 32.68
N TYR A 61 -16.11 -29.37 33.17
CA TYR A 61 -15.50 -28.08 32.87
C TYR A 61 -14.08 -27.97 33.43
N HIS A 62 -13.84 -28.44 34.67
CA HIS A 62 -12.51 -28.48 35.26
C HIS A 62 -11.54 -29.32 34.41
N ASP A 63 -11.96 -30.52 34.02
CA ASP A 63 -11.12 -31.47 33.27
C ASP A 63 -10.82 -30.92 31.86
N LYS A 64 -11.77 -30.25 31.26
CA LYS A 64 -11.58 -29.51 29.98
C LYS A 64 -10.51 -28.41 30.12
N ILE A 65 -10.60 -27.55 31.14
CA ILE A 65 -9.61 -26.47 31.35
C ILE A 65 -8.23 -27.07 31.70
N LYS A 66 -8.16 -28.11 32.51
CA LYS A 66 -6.91 -28.81 32.82
C LYS A 66 -6.27 -29.42 31.58
N ALA A 67 -7.05 -30.05 30.72
CA ALA A 67 -6.59 -30.59 29.44
C ALA A 67 -6.11 -29.49 28.48
N GLU A 68 -6.80 -28.36 28.40
CA GLU A 68 -6.38 -27.20 27.59
C GLU A 68 -5.05 -26.60 28.06
N LEU A 69 -4.88 -26.47 29.40
CA LEU A 69 -3.61 -25.96 29.98
C LEU A 69 -2.46 -26.95 29.73
N TRP A 70 -2.71 -28.26 29.87
CA TRP A 70 -1.71 -29.27 29.59
C TRP A 70 -1.31 -29.34 28.12
N ARG A 71 -2.28 -29.24 27.20
CA ARG A 71 -2.04 -29.21 25.76
C ARG A 71 -1.19 -27.97 25.38
N LYS A 72 -1.54 -26.83 25.96
CA LYS A 72 -0.78 -25.59 25.74
C LYS A 72 0.68 -25.69 26.16
N GLU A 73 0.94 -26.30 27.31
CA GLU A 73 2.29 -26.38 27.90
C GLU A 73 3.13 -27.51 27.35
N ARG A 74 2.52 -28.72 27.22
CA ARG A 74 3.25 -29.95 26.82
C ARG A 74 3.24 -30.21 25.32
N ILE A 75 2.17 -29.81 24.62
CA ILE A 75 2.02 -30.05 23.19
C ILE A 75 2.25 -28.74 22.41
N GLY A 76 2.39 -27.61 23.10
CA GLY A 76 2.59 -26.28 22.44
C GLY A 76 1.35 -25.83 21.69
N GLU A 77 0.16 -26.34 22.01
CA GLU A 77 -1.09 -25.87 21.41
C GLU A 77 -1.31 -24.42 21.72
N ARG A 78 -1.34 -23.61 20.68
CA ARG A 78 -1.63 -22.17 20.77
C ARG A 78 -3.14 -21.94 20.94
N PRO A 79 -3.55 -20.80 21.56
CA PRO A 79 -4.98 -20.47 21.64
C PRO A 79 -5.59 -20.48 20.25
N THR A 80 -6.65 -21.26 20.07
CA THR A 80 -7.33 -21.35 18.77
C THR A 80 -8.16 -20.08 18.56
N ALA A 81 -7.57 -19.04 18.01
CA ALA A 81 -8.28 -17.83 17.62
C ALA A 81 -9.09 -18.07 16.34
N THR A 82 -10.20 -17.37 16.21
CA THR A 82 -11.04 -17.39 15.00
C THR A 82 -10.65 -16.29 14.03
N TRP A 83 -11.08 -16.42 12.76
CA TRP A 83 -10.95 -15.37 11.76
C TRP A 83 -11.49 -14.02 12.25
N ALA A 84 -12.70 -14.01 12.84
CA ALA A 84 -13.32 -12.79 13.34
C ALA A 84 -12.50 -12.10 14.44
N GLN A 85 -11.88 -12.88 15.33
CA GLN A 85 -10.97 -12.36 16.36
C GLN A 85 -9.70 -11.76 15.71
N ALA A 86 -9.14 -12.44 14.71
CA ALA A 86 -7.96 -11.96 14.00
C ALA A 86 -8.25 -10.64 13.23
N VAL A 87 -9.38 -10.55 12.54
CA VAL A 87 -9.83 -9.31 11.89
C VAL A 87 -9.97 -8.18 12.90
N THR A 88 -10.62 -8.44 14.04
CA THR A 88 -10.84 -7.42 15.08
C THR A 88 -9.52 -6.93 15.69
N ALA A 89 -8.60 -7.85 16.01
CA ALA A 89 -7.30 -7.50 16.56
C ALA A 89 -6.44 -6.70 15.56
N TRP A 90 -6.38 -7.18 14.32
CA TRP A 90 -5.67 -6.51 13.23
C TRP A 90 -6.25 -5.12 12.95
N TRP A 91 -7.59 -4.99 12.93
CA TRP A 91 -8.26 -3.72 12.69
C TRP A 91 -7.90 -2.68 13.75
N LYS A 92 -7.94 -3.05 15.02
CA LYS A 92 -7.56 -2.17 16.14
C LYS A 92 -6.08 -1.74 16.08
N ALA A 93 -5.20 -2.64 15.71
CA ALA A 93 -3.76 -2.39 15.70
C ALA A 93 -3.28 -1.62 14.46
N LYS A 94 -3.72 -2.03 13.29
CA LYS A 94 -3.19 -1.59 11.99
C LYS A 94 -4.28 -1.05 11.06
N GLY A 95 -5.39 -1.76 10.88
CA GLY A 95 -6.38 -1.51 9.83
C GLY A 95 -7.05 -0.14 9.89
N SER A 96 -7.42 0.32 11.08
CA SER A 96 -8.06 1.64 11.28
C SER A 96 -7.16 2.83 10.93
N LYS A 97 -5.85 2.60 10.81
CA LYS A 97 -4.86 3.64 10.46
C LYS A 97 -4.51 3.63 8.96
N HIS A 98 -5.05 2.71 8.19
CA HIS A 98 -4.80 2.63 6.75
C HIS A 98 -5.47 3.79 6.01
N LYS A 99 -4.76 4.37 5.04
CA LYS A 99 -5.35 5.37 4.12
C LYS A 99 -6.52 4.81 3.29
N SER A 100 -6.67 3.48 3.21
CA SER A 100 -7.70 2.76 2.46
C SER A 100 -8.88 2.25 3.31
N VAL A 101 -9.04 2.73 4.54
CA VAL A 101 -10.08 2.32 5.49
C VAL A 101 -11.47 2.17 4.85
N ASP A 102 -11.92 3.20 4.11
CA ASP A 102 -13.23 3.22 3.48
C ASP A 102 -13.44 2.09 2.45
N THR A 103 -12.37 1.64 1.81
CA THR A 103 -12.43 0.55 0.82
C THR A 103 -12.12 -0.82 1.43
N ASP A 104 -11.34 -0.87 2.50
CA ASP A 104 -10.96 -2.11 3.16
C ASP A 104 -12.10 -2.66 4.04
N LEU A 105 -12.88 -1.79 4.67
CA LEU A 105 -14.00 -2.20 5.52
C LEU A 105 -15.08 -3.02 4.78
N PRO A 106 -15.59 -2.59 3.61
CA PRO A 106 -16.52 -3.41 2.83
C PRO A 106 -15.90 -4.74 2.36
N ARG A 107 -14.61 -4.75 2.00
CA ARG A 107 -13.90 -5.97 1.63
C ARG A 107 -13.79 -6.96 2.78
N LEU A 108 -13.48 -6.47 3.99
CA LEU A 108 -13.42 -7.31 5.19
C LEU A 108 -14.78 -7.91 5.56
N ARG A 109 -15.87 -7.16 5.37
CA ARG A 109 -17.23 -7.67 5.58
C ARG A 109 -17.50 -8.85 4.64
N LEU A 110 -17.29 -8.65 3.34
CA LEU A 110 -17.48 -9.71 2.34
C LEU A 110 -16.59 -10.93 2.61
N LEU A 111 -15.30 -10.73 2.90
CA LEU A 111 -14.40 -11.83 3.27
C LEU A 111 -14.88 -12.60 4.50
N THR A 112 -15.43 -11.91 5.51
CA THR A 112 -15.93 -12.53 6.73
C THR A 112 -17.22 -13.31 6.47
N GLU A 113 -18.06 -12.86 5.53
CA GLU A 113 -19.24 -13.60 5.06
C GLU A 113 -18.83 -14.86 4.31
N MET A 114 -17.90 -14.78 3.36
CA MET A 114 -17.42 -15.90 2.55
C MET A 114 -16.64 -16.94 3.37
N LEU A 115 -15.75 -16.50 4.24
CA LEU A 115 -14.97 -17.39 5.10
C LEU A 115 -15.78 -17.95 6.28
N GLY A 116 -16.83 -17.26 6.71
CA GLY A 116 -17.51 -17.52 7.95
C GLY A 116 -16.67 -17.09 9.16
N ARG A 117 -16.71 -17.89 10.22
CA ARG A 117 -15.94 -17.64 11.48
C ARG A 117 -15.07 -18.86 11.85
N PRO A 118 -14.29 -19.41 10.92
CA PRO A 118 -13.53 -20.61 11.20
C PRO A 118 -12.41 -20.33 12.21
N PRO A 119 -11.97 -21.34 12.95
CA PRO A 119 -10.68 -21.29 13.62
C PRO A 119 -9.57 -20.99 12.61
N LEU A 120 -8.58 -20.17 12.97
CA LEU A 120 -7.50 -19.78 12.08
C LEU A 120 -6.74 -20.95 11.43
N PRO A 121 -6.47 -22.07 12.12
CA PRO A 121 -5.82 -23.23 11.48
C PRO A 121 -6.61 -23.84 10.33
N ASN A 122 -7.92 -23.60 10.26
CA ASN A 122 -8.78 -24.08 9.18
C ASN A 122 -8.75 -23.18 7.94
N ILE A 123 -8.11 -22.01 8.02
CA ILE A 123 -7.88 -21.15 6.86
C ILE A 123 -6.69 -21.70 6.09
N THR A 124 -6.97 -22.65 5.21
CA THR A 124 -5.96 -23.29 4.37
C THR A 124 -5.78 -22.61 3.03
N THR A 125 -4.67 -22.90 2.35
CA THR A 125 -4.46 -22.46 0.96
C THR A 125 -5.60 -22.87 0.04
N SER A 126 -6.15 -24.08 0.23
CA SER A 126 -7.29 -24.59 -0.56
C SER A 126 -8.54 -23.74 -0.37
N LEU A 127 -8.90 -23.41 0.88
CA LEU A 127 -10.03 -22.53 1.19
C LEU A 127 -9.83 -21.13 0.56
N LEU A 128 -8.62 -20.61 0.57
CA LEU A 128 -8.31 -19.30 -0.04
C LEU A 128 -8.40 -19.34 -1.56
N HIS A 129 -8.05 -20.46 -2.20
CA HIS A 129 -8.31 -20.66 -3.64
C HIS A 129 -9.81 -20.70 -3.94
N GLN A 130 -10.60 -21.37 -3.13
CA GLN A 130 -12.06 -21.40 -3.28
C GLN A 130 -12.65 -19.98 -3.17
N VAL A 131 -12.35 -19.24 -2.09
CA VAL A 131 -12.81 -17.85 -1.90
C VAL A 131 -12.40 -16.95 -3.09
N ARG A 132 -11.18 -17.13 -3.58
CA ARG A 132 -10.72 -16.37 -4.75
C ARG A 132 -11.49 -16.76 -6.01
N GLY A 133 -11.81 -18.04 -6.22
CA GLY A 133 -12.65 -18.53 -7.32
C GLY A 133 -14.05 -17.91 -7.28
N GLU A 134 -14.71 -17.93 -6.13
CA GLU A 134 -16.02 -17.33 -5.92
C GLU A 134 -16.02 -15.81 -6.23
N LEU A 135 -14.94 -15.08 -5.89
CA LEU A 135 -14.79 -13.66 -6.24
C LEU A 135 -14.68 -13.45 -7.76
N LEU A 136 -13.97 -14.32 -8.46
CA LEU A 136 -13.85 -14.27 -9.93
C LEU A 136 -15.17 -14.60 -10.59
N ASP A 137 -15.87 -15.63 -10.13
CA ASP A 137 -17.20 -16.04 -10.64
C ASP A 137 -18.25 -14.93 -10.42
N ALA A 138 -18.10 -14.15 -9.35
CA ALA A 138 -18.87 -12.92 -9.11
C ALA A 138 -18.44 -11.73 -10.00
N GLY A 139 -17.61 -11.95 -11.03
CA GLY A 139 -17.18 -10.94 -12.00
C GLY A 139 -16.11 -9.96 -11.48
N ARG A 140 -15.42 -10.27 -10.38
CA ARG A 140 -14.31 -9.41 -9.90
C ARG A 140 -13.07 -9.64 -10.76
N SER A 141 -12.35 -8.54 -11.08
CA SER A 141 -11.09 -8.64 -11.80
C SER A 141 -9.99 -9.28 -10.93
N GLU A 142 -8.98 -9.89 -11.58
CA GLU A 142 -7.78 -10.42 -10.92
C GLU A 142 -7.13 -9.44 -9.95
N ALA A 143 -6.98 -8.18 -10.38
CA ALA A 143 -6.43 -7.13 -9.53
C ALA A 143 -7.29 -6.88 -8.27
N THR A 144 -8.61 -6.96 -8.40
CA THR A 144 -9.53 -6.83 -7.26
C THR A 144 -9.40 -8.03 -6.33
N CYS A 145 -9.38 -9.25 -6.85
CA CYS A 145 -9.18 -10.48 -6.06
C CYS A 145 -7.84 -10.45 -5.31
N ASN A 146 -6.77 -10.00 -5.95
CA ASN A 146 -5.47 -9.84 -5.31
C ASN A 146 -5.50 -8.86 -4.13
N ARG A 147 -6.34 -7.81 -4.18
CA ARG A 147 -6.51 -6.89 -3.05
C ARG A 147 -7.25 -7.53 -1.87
N TYR A 148 -8.25 -8.39 -2.13
CA TYR A 148 -8.86 -9.20 -1.09
C TYR A 148 -7.84 -10.14 -0.44
N MET A 149 -7.05 -10.84 -1.26
CA MET A 149 -6.01 -11.74 -0.77
C MET A 149 -4.89 -11.01 -0.02
N ALA A 150 -4.57 -9.77 -0.37
CA ALA A 150 -3.62 -8.94 0.36
C ALA A 150 -4.12 -8.59 1.77
N LEU A 151 -5.42 -8.33 1.95
CA LEU A 151 -6.02 -8.13 3.28
C LEU A 151 -5.95 -9.42 4.11
N VAL A 152 -6.33 -10.57 3.53
CA VAL A 152 -6.19 -11.88 4.19
C VAL A 152 -4.75 -12.11 4.63
N SER A 153 -3.78 -11.87 3.74
CA SER A 153 -2.36 -11.99 4.03
C SER A 153 -1.94 -11.11 5.21
N SER A 154 -2.33 -9.84 5.22
CA SER A 154 -1.99 -8.91 6.29
C SER A 154 -2.55 -9.32 7.65
N ILE A 155 -3.79 -9.84 7.67
CA ILE A 155 -4.44 -10.31 8.90
C ILE A 155 -3.79 -11.60 9.42
N LEU A 156 -3.49 -12.56 8.54
CA LEU A 156 -2.86 -13.81 8.93
C LEU A 156 -1.40 -13.61 9.36
N HIS A 157 -0.64 -12.70 8.74
CA HIS A 157 0.69 -12.34 9.24
C HIS A 157 0.61 -11.71 10.63
N TYR A 158 -0.38 -10.84 10.87
CA TYR A 158 -0.58 -10.28 12.20
C TYR A 158 -0.99 -11.33 13.24
N ALA A 159 -1.84 -12.29 12.86
CA ALA A 159 -2.17 -13.42 13.73
C ALA A 159 -0.93 -14.32 14.02
N HIS A 160 -0.02 -14.46 13.06
CA HIS A 160 1.26 -15.14 13.26
C HIS A 160 2.20 -14.34 14.18
N GLU A 161 2.28 -13.01 14.04
CA GLU A 161 3.01 -12.12 14.98
C GLU A 161 2.49 -12.29 16.43
N LEU A 162 1.18 -12.51 16.59
CA LEU A 162 0.55 -12.79 17.90
C LEU A 162 0.66 -14.24 18.35
N GLU A 163 1.37 -15.07 17.61
CA GLU A 163 1.52 -16.51 17.86
C GLU A 163 0.20 -17.31 17.85
N TRP A 164 -0.85 -16.81 17.22
CA TRP A 164 -2.14 -17.50 17.11
C TRP A 164 -2.13 -18.64 16.06
N ILE A 165 -1.22 -18.55 15.10
CA ILE A 165 -0.96 -19.61 14.11
C ILE A 165 0.54 -19.86 13.98
N PRO A 166 0.97 -21.11 13.73
CA PRO A 166 2.39 -21.46 13.60
C PRO A 166 3.02 -20.94 12.31
N ALA A 167 2.24 -20.83 11.24
CA ALA A 167 2.69 -20.37 9.95
C ALA A 167 1.51 -19.78 9.16
N VAL A 168 1.82 -18.87 8.23
CA VAL A 168 0.82 -18.30 7.31
C VAL A 168 0.69 -19.24 6.10
N PRO A 169 -0.53 -19.66 5.70
CA PRO A 169 -0.71 -20.45 4.49
C PRO A 169 -0.31 -19.65 3.24
N LYS A 170 0.04 -20.36 2.17
CA LYS A 170 0.34 -19.71 0.89
C LYS A 170 -0.91 -19.00 0.37
N ILE A 171 -0.78 -17.70 0.20
CA ILE A 171 -1.88 -16.84 -0.29
C ILE A 171 -1.91 -16.86 -1.82
N PRO A 172 -3.01 -17.27 -2.46
CA PRO A 172 -3.11 -17.31 -3.91
C PRO A 172 -3.14 -15.90 -4.50
N LYS A 173 -2.35 -15.68 -5.56
CA LYS A 173 -2.35 -14.45 -6.35
C LYS A 173 -2.54 -14.79 -7.82
N GLY A 174 -3.37 -14.01 -8.50
CA GLY A 174 -3.52 -14.08 -9.94
C GLY A 174 -2.58 -13.11 -10.65
N ARG A 175 -2.36 -13.35 -11.92
CA ARG A 175 -1.58 -12.45 -12.77
C ARG A 175 -2.43 -11.22 -13.10
N GLU A 176 -1.96 -10.05 -12.73
CA GLU A 176 -2.59 -8.80 -13.12
C GLU A 176 -2.05 -8.37 -14.49
N ASP A 177 -2.95 -8.13 -15.42
CA ASP A 177 -2.58 -7.47 -16.67
C ASP A 177 -2.54 -5.95 -16.42
N ASN A 178 -1.35 -5.47 -16.07
CA ASN A 178 -1.08 -4.06 -15.80
C ASN A 178 -0.61 -3.30 -17.05
N ALA A 179 -0.68 -3.93 -18.24
CA ALA A 179 -0.07 -3.42 -19.46
C ALA A 179 -0.86 -2.27 -20.11
N ARG A 180 -2.06 -1.90 -19.57
CA ARG A 180 -2.85 -0.85 -20.18
C ARG A 180 -2.23 0.53 -19.96
N ILE A 181 -1.53 1.03 -21.00
CA ILE A 181 -1.21 2.44 -21.15
C ILE A 181 -2.16 3.03 -22.19
N ARG A 182 -3.09 3.86 -21.72
CA ARG A 182 -3.97 4.63 -22.60
C ARG A 182 -3.49 6.07 -22.64
N TRP A 183 -3.25 6.58 -23.83
CA TRP A 183 -2.92 7.98 -24.09
C TRP A 183 -3.71 8.49 -25.29
N ILE A 184 -3.81 9.80 -25.46
CA ILE A 184 -4.50 10.48 -26.53
C ILE A 184 -3.54 11.43 -27.26
N THR A 185 -3.83 11.72 -28.52
CA THR A 185 -3.07 12.70 -29.30
C THR A 185 -3.32 14.12 -28.81
N ARG A 186 -2.55 15.09 -29.28
CA ARG A 186 -2.73 16.52 -28.91
C ARG A 186 -4.09 17.03 -29.40
N GLU A 187 -4.47 16.68 -30.64
CA GLU A 187 -5.74 17.05 -31.25
C GLU A 187 -6.93 16.42 -30.49
N GLN A 188 -6.77 15.19 -30.01
CA GLN A 188 -7.78 14.57 -29.15
C GLN A 188 -7.89 15.26 -27.79
N ALA A 189 -6.75 15.68 -27.23
CA ALA A 189 -6.73 16.40 -25.95
C ALA A 189 -7.39 17.79 -26.10
N ASP A 190 -7.12 18.51 -27.17
CA ASP A 190 -7.73 19.81 -27.46
C ASP A 190 -9.24 19.67 -27.60
N ARG A 191 -9.73 18.67 -28.35
CA ARG A 191 -11.17 18.37 -28.45
C ARG A 191 -11.79 18.04 -27.10
N LEU A 192 -11.09 17.21 -26.28
CA LEU A 192 -11.58 16.85 -24.95
C LEU A 192 -11.72 18.09 -24.06
N VAL A 193 -10.71 18.93 -24.03
CA VAL A 193 -10.69 20.15 -23.21
C VAL A 193 -11.83 21.09 -23.62
N ALA A 194 -12.07 21.26 -24.92
CA ALA A 194 -13.17 22.08 -25.45
C ALA A 194 -14.56 21.61 -25.01
N GLU A 195 -14.71 20.29 -24.79
CA GLU A 195 -15.98 19.67 -24.39
C GLU A 195 -16.17 19.60 -22.85
N LEU A 196 -15.13 19.92 -22.08
CA LEU A 196 -15.19 19.88 -20.62
C LEU A 196 -15.80 21.19 -20.04
N PRO A 197 -16.53 21.09 -18.91
CA PRO A 197 -16.88 22.25 -18.12
C PRO A 197 -15.61 23.03 -17.70
N PRO A 198 -15.66 24.38 -17.59
CA PRO A 198 -14.46 25.22 -17.38
C PRO A 198 -13.55 24.76 -16.23
N HIS A 199 -14.12 24.40 -15.07
CA HIS A 199 -13.36 23.93 -13.92
C HIS A 199 -12.64 22.59 -14.18
N LEU A 200 -13.22 21.67 -14.97
CA LEU A 200 -12.57 20.41 -15.34
C LEU A 200 -11.56 20.63 -16.49
N ALA A 201 -11.83 21.56 -17.40
CA ALA A 201 -10.94 21.89 -18.49
C ALA A 201 -9.58 22.38 -17.96
N LEU A 202 -9.59 23.41 -17.09
CA LEU A 202 -8.36 23.93 -16.46
C LEU A 202 -7.56 22.84 -15.73
N MET A 203 -8.27 21.97 -14.98
CA MET A 203 -7.63 20.86 -14.27
C MET A 203 -7.04 19.82 -15.22
N ALA A 204 -7.74 19.50 -16.32
CA ALA A 204 -7.27 18.52 -17.30
C ALA A 204 -6.04 19.04 -18.03
N GLU A 205 -6.07 20.31 -18.49
CA GLU A 205 -4.92 20.96 -19.10
C GLU A 205 -3.73 21.03 -18.15
N PHE A 206 -3.93 21.42 -16.88
CA PHE A 206 -2.88 21.44 -15.88
C PHE A 206 -2.27 20.06 -15.67
N THR A 207 -3.11 19.02 -15.66
CA THR A 207 -2.65 17.61 -15.54
C THR A 207 -1.82 17.21 -16.75
N LEU A 208 -2.22 17.61 -17.96
CA LEU A 208 -1.46 17.37 -19.21
C LEU A 208 -0.13 18.13 -19.27
N GLN A 209 0.02 19.25 -18.53
CA GLN A 209 1.27 20.00 -18.48
C GLN A 209 2.23 19.53 -17.39
N THR A 210 1.71 18.96 -16.28
CA THR A 210 2.51 18.65 -15.09
C THR A 210 2.61 17.15 -14.79
N GLY A 211 1.73 16.33 -15.37
CA GLY A 211 1.64 14.91 -15.08
C GLY A 211 1.25 14.58 -13.63
N LEU A 212 0.77 15.53 -12.85
CA LEU A 212 0.38 15.34 -11.47
C LEU A 212 -0.76 14.31 -11.32
N ARG A 213 -0.74 13.57 -10.22
CA ARG A 213 -1.84 12.66 -9.89
C ARG A 213 -3.10 13.46 -9.58
N ARG A 214 -4.27 12.86 -9.83
CA ARG A 214 -5.57 13.47 -9.56
C ARG A 214 -5.65 14.14 -8.19
N ALA A 215 -5.30 13.41 -7.12
CA ALA A 215 -5.36 13.93 -5.75
C ALA A 215 -4.46 15.17 -5.57
N ASN A 216 -3.29 15.20 -6.20
CA ASN A 216 -2.38 16.33 -6.12
C ASN A 216 -2.89 17.55 -6.91
N VAL A 217 -3.67 17.34 -7.98
CA VAL A 217 -4.32 18.43 -8.71
C VAL A 217 -5.53 18.96 -7.94
N THR A 218 -6.40 18.08 -7.47
CA THR A 218 -7.61 18.49 -6.72
C THR A 218 -7.28 19.11 -5.36
N GLY A 219 -6.18 18.70 -4.74
CA GLY A 219 -5.70 19.22 -3.44
C GLY A 219 -4.66 20.33 -3.55
N LEU A 220 -4.35 20.83 -4.76
CA LEU A 220 -3.33 21.87 -4.92
C LEU A 220 -3.76 23.18 -4.25
N MET A 221 -2.94 23.67 -3.33
CA MET A 221 -3.13 24.94 -2.63
C MET A 221 -2.23 26.03 -3.18
N TRP A 222 -2.66 27.27 -3.08
CA TRP A 222 -1.87 28.44 -3.50
C TRP A 222 -0.58 28.62 -2.71
N SER A 223 -0.56 28.18 -1.45
CA SER A 223 0.65 28.16 -0.61
C SER A 223 1.76 27.26 -1.16
N ALA A 224 1.37 26.25 -1.96
CA ALA A 224 2.28 25.31 -2.60
C ALA A 224 2.70 25.72 -4.02
N VAL A 225 2.28 26.91 -4.51
CA VAL A 225 2.56 27.41 -5.86
C VAL A 225 3.42 28.66 -5.80
N ASP A 226 4.63 28.59 -6.34
CA ASP A 226 5.51 29.72 -6.55
C ASP A 226 5.57 30.05 -8.05
N LEU A 227 4.78 31.05 -8.47
CA LEU A 227 4.73 31.48 -9.85
C LEU A 227 6.02 32.21 -10.28
N GLY A 228 6.76 32.85 -9.35
CA GLY A 228 8.02 33.51 -9.62
C GLY A 228 9.13 32.53 -9.95
N ARG A 229 9.26 31.48 -9.15
CA ARG A 229 10.20 30.38 -9.38
C ARG A 229 9.67 29.35 -10.38
N ARG A 230 8.41 29.45 -10.80
CA ARG A 230 7.74 28.52 -11.71
C ARG A 230 7.78 27.07 -11.17
N MET A 231 7.42 26.92 -9.92
CA MET A 231 7.41 25.64 -9.21
C MET A 231 6.09 25.44 -8.47
N ALA A 232 5.60 24.23 -8.48
CA ALA A 232 4.59 23.77 -7.52
C ALA A 232 5.19 22.66 -6.65
N THR A 233 4.78 22.62 -5.39
CA THR A 233 5.24 21.61 -4.44
C THR A 233 4.07 20.74 -4.02
N VAL A 234 4.26 19.42 -3.99
CA VAL A 234 3.31 18.47 -3.40
C VAL A 234 3.91 17.99 -2.09
N ASP A 235 3.18 18.19 -1.00
CA ASP A 235 3.65 17.83 0.33
C ASP A 235 3.83 16.31 0.49
N PRO A 236 4.72 15.86 1.42
CA PRO A 236 4.99 14.45 1.65
C PRO A 236 3.74 13.65 2.03
N GLU A 237 2.80 14.26 2.75
CA GLU A 237 1.55 13.64 3.20
C GLU A 237 0.62 13.32 2.02
N ASP A 238 0.60 14.17 0.99
CA ASP A 238 -0.17 14.02 -0.25
C ASP A 238 0.60 13.27 -1.32
N ALA A 239 1.92 13.18 -1.19
CA ALA A 239 2.76 12.44 -2.10
C ALA A 239 2.74 10.94 -1.77
N LYS A 240 2.33 10.11 -2.73
CA LYS A 240 2.36 8.63 -2.59
C LYS A 240 3.75 8.09 -2.24
N ALA A 241 4.80 8.87 -2.48
CA ALA A 241 6.19 8.54 -2.18
C ALA A 241 6.62 8.91 -0.75
N GLY A 242 5.79 9.65 0.02
CA GLY A 242 6.10 10.10 1.38
C GLY A 242 7.21 11.15 1.47
N ARG A 243 7.50 11.87 0.38
CA ARG A 243 8.47 12.98 0.32
C ARG A 243 7.92 14.10 -0.55
N ALA A 244 8.31 15.34 -0.27
CA ALA A 244 7.94 16.49 -1.07
C ALA A 244 8.35 16.32 -2.54
N ILE A 245 7.49 16.73 -3.44
CA ILE A 245 7.70 16.66 -4.88
C ILE A 245 7.70 18.08 -5.44
N GLY A 246 8.85 18.54 -5.96
CA GLY A 246 8.94 19.75 -6.74
C GLY A 246 8.50 19.47 -8.18
N VAL A 247 7.55 20.27 -8.69
CA VAL A 247 6.99 20.15 -10.04
C VAL A 247 7.31 21.45 -10.80
N PRO A 248 8.20 21.40 -11.80
CA PRO A 248 8.46 22.57 -12.65
C PRO A 248 7.21 22.93 -13.46
N LEU A 249 6.95 24.22 -13.58
CA LEU A 249 5.82 24.76 -14.32
C LEU A 249 6.28 25.37 -15.64
N ASN A 250 5.81 24.83 -16.77
CA ASN A 250 6.02 25.43 -18.08
C ASN A 250 5.08 26.65 -18.30
N ASP A 251 5.23 27.36 -19.40
CA ASP A 251 4.44 28.56 -19.69
C ASP A 251 2.94 28.32 -19.69
N LYS A 252 2.50 27.17 -20.25
CA LYS A 252 1.09 26.78 -20.28
C LYS A 252 0.56 26.54 -18.86
N ALA A 253 1.31 25.81 -18.02
CA ALA A 253 0.92 25.56 -16.62
C ALA A 253 0.79 26.88 -15.84
N VAL A 254 1.73 27.80 -16.01
CA VAL A 254 1.67 29.14 -15.38
C VAL A 254 0.45 29.92 -15.87
N LYS A 255 0.15 29.89 -17.18
CA LYS A 255 -1.05 30.54 -17.74
C LYS A 255 -2.34 29.99 -17.13
N ILE A 256 -2.46 28.66 -17.03
CA ILE A 256 -3.61 27.98 -16.41
C ILE A 256 -3.79 28.40 -14.94
N LEU A 257 -2.70 28.45 -14.17
CA LEU A 257 -2.76 28.90 -12.78
C LEU A 257 -3.19 30.37 -12.65
N ARG A 258 -2.72 31.27 -13.53
CA ARG A 258 -3.17 32.65 -13.55
C ARG A 258 -4.64 32.78 -13.91
N GLU A 259 -5.11 31.97 -14.84
CA GLU A 259 -6.52 31.91 -15.21
C GLU A 259 -7.38 31.39 -14.06
N ALA A 260 -6.97 30.30 -13.40
CA ALA A 260 -7.64 29.81 -12.19
C ALA A 260 -7.71 30.88 -11.10
N ARG A 261 -6.63 31.66 -10.91
CA ARG A 261 -6.60 32.79 -9.97
C ARG A 261 -7.59 33.91 -10.36
N SER A 262 -7.66 34.21 -11.63
CA SER A 262 -8.59 35.21 -12.16
C SER A 262 -10.05 34.80 -11.99
N GLN A 263 -10.38 33.53 -12.22
CA GLN A 263 -11.75 33.02 -12.08
C GLN A 263 -12.19 32.90 -10.62
N ASN A 264 -11.30 32.48 -9.74
CA ASN A 264 -11.63 32.16 -8.34
C ASN A 264 -11.31 33.29 -7.34
N GLY A 265 -10.56 34.32 -7.76
CA GLY A 265 -10.11 35.40 -6.88
C GLY A 265 -9.22 34.87 -5.74
N HIS A 266 -9.37 35.46 -4.57
CA HIS A 266 -8.67 35.08 -3.33
C HIS A 266 -9.61 34.41 -2.32
N SER A 267 -10.73 33.84 -2.77
CA SER A 267 -11.78 33.31 -1.92
C SER A 267 -11.47 31.94 -1.28
N SER A 268 -10.40 31.29 -1.73
CA SER A 268 -10.03 29.96 -1.23
C SER A 268 -8.52 29.74 -1.29
N ASP A 269 -8.01 28.93 -0.38
CA ASP A 269 -6.63 28.45 -0.39
C ASP A 269 -6.35 27.48 -1.54
N TYR A 270 -7.39 26.84 -2.08
CA TYR A 270 -7.26 25.85 -3.17
C TYR A 270 -7.22 26.52 -4.54
N VAL A 271 -6.45 25.92 -5.44
CA VAL A 271 -6.29 26.43 -6.83
C VAL A 271 -7.52 26.16 -7.68
N PHE A 272 -8.06 24.93 -7.61
CA PHE A 272 -9.17 24.48 -8.46
C PHE A 272 -10.47 24.33 -7.68
N LEU A 273 -11.44 25.17 -8.05
CA LEU A 273 -12.74 25.23 -7.38
C LEU A 273 -13.88 24.88 -8.34
N TYR A 274 -14.98 24.44 -7.77
CA TYR A 274 -16.28 24.34 -8.41
C TYR A 274 -17.36 24.86 -7.47
N ASN A 275 -18.09 25.87 -7.87
CA ASN A 275 -19.07 26.58 -7.04
C ASN A 275 -18.49 27.07 -5.69
N GLY A 276 -17.25 27.57 -5.71
CA GLY A 276 -16.57 28.07 -4.50
C GLY A 276 -15.94 26.99 -3.61
N GLU A 277 -16.16 25.72 -3.89
CA GLU A 277 -15.64 24.59 -3.11
C GLU A 277 -14.53 23.85 -3.86
N PRO A 278 -13.56 23.25 -3.15
CA PRO A 278 -12.51 22.44 -3.77
C PRO A 278 -13.10 21.25 -4.54
N VAL A 279 -12.59 20.99 -5.73
CA VAL A 279 -13.05 19.87 -6.57
C VAL A 279 -12.62 18.55 -5.96
N LYS A 280 -13.56 17.74 -5.49
CA LYS A 280 -13.29 16.43 -4.88
C LYS A 280 -13.28 15.26 -5.87
N ARG A 281 -14.05 15.35 -6.97
CA ARG A 281 -14.22 14.28 -7.95
C ARG A 281 -14.03 14.80 -9.37
N THR A 282 -13.28 14.07 -10.20
CA THR A 282 -13.02 14.43 -11.59
C THR A 282 -13.63 13.43 -12.59
N GLY A 283 -13.77 12.15 -12.23
CA GLY A 283 -14.40 11.10 -13.06
C GLY A 283 -15.91 11.14 -12.94
N THR A 284 -16.51 12.29 -13.27
CA THR A 284 -17.96 12.54 -13.18
C THR A 284 -18.68 12.20 -14.48
N ALA A 285 -20.01 12.24 -14.48
CA ALA A 285 -20.82 12.13 -15.70
C ALA A 285 -20.45 13.22 -16.74
N ALA A 286 -20.06 14.42 -16.28
CA ALA A 286 -19.57 15.48 -17.17
C ALA A 286 -18.29 15.08 -17.90
N TRP A 287 -17.33 14.45 -17.21
CA TRP A 287 -16.13 13.88 -17.82
C TRP A 287 -16.47 12.83 -18.88
N GLN A 288 -17.32 11.86 -18.52
CA GLN A 288 -17.72 10.78 -19.45
C GLN A 288 -18.40 11.32 -20.70
N LYS A 289 -19.35 12.27 -20.54
CA LYS A 289 -20.02 12.94 -21.67
C LYS A 289 -19.04 13.71 -22.54
N ALA A 290 -18.07 14.42 -21.97
CA ALA A 290 -17.04 15.13 -22.72
C ALA A 290 -16.16 14.17 -23.52
N CYS A 291 -15.72 13.05 -22.93
CA CYS A 291 -14.98 12.00 -23.66
C CYS A 291 -15.79 11.46 -24.85
N THR A 292 -17.08 11.17 -24.66
CA THR A 292 -17.96 10.68 -25.74
C THR A 292 -18.09 11.71 -26.86
N ARG A 293 -18.33 13.02 -26.56
CA ARG A 293 -18.42 14.08 -27.56
C ARG A 293 -17.11 14.34 -28.30
N ALA A 294 -15.97 14.18 -27.60
CA ALA A 294 -14.64 14.27 -28.19
C ALA A 294 -14.24 13.03 -29.03
N GLY A 295 -15.10 11.99 -29.09
CA GLY A 295 -14.81 10.74 -29.79
C GLY A 295 -13.71 9.91 -29.11
N ILE A 296 -13.59 9.98 -27.78
CA ILE A 296 -12.58 9.27 -27.01
C ILE A 296 -13.24 8.22 -26.13
N GLU A 297 -13.05 6.98 -26.48
CA GLU A 297 -13.61 5.85 -25.74
C GLU A 297 -12.67 5.39 -24.62
N ASN A 298 -13.29 4.91 -23.53
CA ASN A 298 -12.60 4.21 -22.45
C ASN A 298 -11.39 5.00 -21.90
N PHE A 299 -11.58 6.31 -21.65
CA PHE A 299 -10.54 7.21 -21.16
C PHE A 299 -10.90 7.72 -19.77
N HIS A 300 -10.00 7.51 -18.82
CA HIS A 300 -10.17 7.89 -17.42
C HIS A 300 -9.29 9.08 -17.09
N TRP A 301 -9.60 9.79 -16.01
CA TRP A 301 -8.80 10.94 -15.57
C TRP A 301 -7.31 10.61 -15.39
N HIS A 302 -6.99 9.40 -14.91
CA HIS A 302 -5.59 9.01 -14.71
C HIS A 302 -4.82 8.83 -16.03
N ASP A 303 -5.54 8.62 -17.11
CA ASP A 303 -4.93 8.46 -18.44
C ASP A 303 -4.37 9.79 -18.97
N LEU A 304 -4.78 10.96 -18.41
CA LEU A 304 -4.12 12.25 -18.68
C LEU A 304 -2.63 12.22 -18.26
N ARG A 305 -2.33 11.62 -17.13
CA ARG A 305 -0.94 11.44 -16.69
C ARG A 305 -0.20 10.43 -17.56
N HIS A 306 -0.86 9.38 -18.03
CA HIS A 306 -0.29 8.48 -19.03
C HIS A 306 -0.01 9.22 -20.33
N THR A 307 -0.93 10.06 -20.79
CA THR A 307 -0.78 10.93 -21.97
C THR A 307 0.42 11.87 -21.82
N TRP A 308 0.55 12.59 -20.70
CA TRP A 308 1.69 13.42 -20.38
C TRP A 308 3.02 12.67 -20.46
N ALA A 309 3.09 11.50 -19.85
CA ALA A 309 4.30 10.67 -19.89
C ALA A 309 4.62 10.18 -21.31
N SER A 310 3.61 9.72 -22.05
CA SER A 310 3.77 9.32 -23.45
C SER A 310 4.27 10.44 -24.34
N TRP A 311 3.71 11.64 -24.18
CA TRP A 311 4.17 12.82 -24.93
C TRP A 311 5.61 13.21 -24.63
N HIS A 312 6.03 13.08 -23.37
CA HIS A 312 7.44 13.29 -22.99
C HIS A 312 8.37 12.29 -23.67
N VAL A 313 8.01 11.01 -23.66
CA VAL A 313 8.84 9.97 -24.31
C VAL A 313 8.89 10.18 -25.82
N MET A 314 7.78 10.45 -26.48
CA MET A 314 7.70 10.77 -27.92
C MET A 314 8.48 12.03 -28.27
N ALA A 315 8.62 12.98 -27.34
CA ALA A 315 9.42 14.19 -27.51
C ALA A 315 10.90 14.00 -27.12
N GLY A 316 11.37 12.76 -26.88
CA GLY A 316 12.77 12.47 -26.60
C GLY A 316 13.22 12.70 -25.16
N THR A 317 12.32 12.95 -24.23
CA THR A 317 12.72 13.10 -22.82
C THR A 317 13.33 11.79 -22.31
N PRO A 318 14.57 11.78 -21.80
CA PRO A 318 15.18 10.59 -21.25
C PRO A 318 14.34 9.99 -20.13
N LEU A 319 14.18 8.66 -20.11
CA LEU A 319 13.31 7.97 -19.16
C LEU A 319 13.67 8.27 -17.70
N HIS A 320 14.96 8.44 -17.38
CA HIS A 320 15.39 8.78 -16.02
C HIS A 320 14.96 10.22 -15.63
N SER A 321 14.98 11.16 -16.58
CA SER A 321 14.46 12.52 -16.35
C SER A 321 12.96 12.50 -16.18
N LEU A 322 12.25 11.71 -16.99
CA LEU A 322 10.83 11.50 -16.87
C LEU A 322 10.46 10.85 -15.51
N GLN A 323 11.28 9.91 -15.00
CA GLN A 323 11.09 9.34 -13.67
C GLN A 323 11.11 10.44 -12.59
N LYS A 324 12.07 11.35 -12.64
CA LYS A 324 12.18 12.48 -11.70
C LYS A 324 10.99 13.43 -11.83
N LEU A 325 10.66 13.87 -13.05
CA LEU A 325 9.53 14.77 -13.34
C LEU A 325 8.21 14.19 -12.84
N GLY A 326 7.96 12.90 -13.12
CA GLY A 326 6.74 12.21 -12.70
C GLY A 326 6.77 11.71 -11.25
N SER A 327 7.90 11.85 -10.55
CA SER A 327 8.10 11.35 -9.18
C SER A 327 7.68 9.88 -9.01
N TRP A 328 8.14 9.03 -9.92
CA TRP A 328 7.96 7.59 -9.79
C TRP A 328 9.05 6.98 -8.90
N ARG A 329 8.62 6.14 -7.96
CA ARG A 329 9.51 5.50 -6.99
C ARG A 329 10.45 4.47 -7.65
N SER A 330 9.94 3.71 -8.63
CA SER A 330 10.67 2.67 -9.35
C SER A 330 10.82 3.04 -10.81
N TYR A 331 11.98 2.73 -11.38
CA TYR A 331 12.25 2.89 -12.80
C TYR A 331 11.36 2.00 -13.67
N ASP A 332 10.98 0.80 -13.19
CA ASP A 332 10.04 -0.10 -13.87
C ASP A 332 8.70 0.58 -14.22
N MET A 333 8.28 1.55 -13.40
CA MET A 333 7.07 2.31 -13.68
C MET A 333 7.19 3.22 -14.91
N VAL A 334 8.41 3.59 -15.30
CA VAL A 334 8.68 4.43 -16.46
C VAL A 334 9.00 3.57 -17.67
N LEU A 335 9.62 2.42 -17.48
CA LEU A 335 9.93 1.47 -18.56
C LEU A 335 8.68 1.05 -19.38
N ARG A 336 7.50 1.10 -18.76
CA ARG A 336 6.25 0.83 -19.49
C ARG A 336 5.99 1.79 -20.66
N TYR A 337 6.62 2.96 -20.70
CA TYR A 337 6.52 3.93 -21.79
C TYR A 337 7.66 3.79 -22.80
N ALA A 338 8.69 3.00 -22.52
CA ALA A 338 9.91 2.89 -23.34
C ALA A 338 9.62 2.51 -24.80
N HIS A 339 8.57 1.70 -25.04
CA HIS A 339 8.15 1.31 -26.38
C HIS A 339 7.68 2.47 -27.28
N LEU A 340 7.44 3.66 -26.71
CA LEU A 340 7.03 4.86 -27.45
C LEU A 340 8.20 5.69 -27.96
N SER A 341 9.45 5.31 -27.67
CA SER A 341 10.67 6.02 -28.06
C SER A 341 11.30 5.51 -29.37
N HIS A 342 10.54 4.86 -30.23
CA HIS A 342 11.09 4.22 -31.45
C HIS A 342 11.88 5.15 -32.38
N GLU A 343 11.45 6.40 -32.58
CA GLU A 343 12.16 7.37 -33.42
C GLU A 343 13.54 7.69 -32.87
N HIS A 344 13.69 7.87 -31.55
CA HIS A 344 14.97 8.15 -30.92
C HIS A 344 15.91 6.94 -30.89
N VAL A 345 15.37 5.71 -30.84
CA VAL A 345 16.17 4.49 -30.92
C VAL A 345 16.78 4.37 -32.32
N ALA A 346 16.06 4.74 -33.37
CA ALA A 346 16.56 4.76 -34.75
C ALA A 346 17.69 5.76 -34.95
N GLU A 347 17.59 6.97 -34.35
CA GLU A 347 18.67 7.98 -34.35
C GLU A 347 19.93 7.44 -33.68
N HIS A 348 19.81 6.77 -32.55
CA HIS A 348 20.96 6.18 -31.85
C HIS A 348 21.58 4.99 -32.60
N ALA A 349 20.81 4.25 -33.40
CA ALA A 349 21.34 3.19 -34.24
C ALA A 349 22.28 3.73 -35.31
N GLN A 350 22.07 4.95 -35.82
CA GLN A 350 22.93 5.60 -36.81
C GLN A 350 24.30 5.95 -36.24
N ASN A 351 24.47 6.12 -34.94
CA ASN A 351 25.78 6.40 -34.32
C ASN A 351 26.83 5.31 -34.60
N LEU A 352 26.42 4.13 -35.00
CA LEU A 352 27.34 3.05 -35.38
C LEU A 352 27.72 3.05 -36.85
N GLU A 353 26.99 3.74 -37.75
CA GLU A 353 27.30 3.80 -39.17
C GLU A 353 28.61 4.54 -39.41
N ASP A 354 28.89 5.62 -38.69
CA ASP A 354 30.10 6.40 -38.82
C ASP A 354 31.36 5.63 -38.36
N TRP A 355 31.20 4.70 -37.42
CA TRP A 355 32.30 3.88 -36.93
C TRP A 355 32.74 2.82 -37.93
N THR A 356 31.84 2.28 -38.74
CA THR A 356 32.16 1.24 -39.76
C THR A 356 32.73 1.81 -41.05
N ARG A 357 32.50 3.10 -41.37
CA ARG A 357 33.01 3.76 -42.57
C ARG A 357 34.35 4.47 -42.39
N SER A 358 34.70 4.87 -41.17
CA SER A 358 35.95 5.54 -40.85
C SER A 358 37.02 4.53 -40.43
N GLY A 359 37.42 3.61 -41.32
CA GLY A 359 38.70 3.00 -41.21
C GLY A 359 39.78 4.10 -41.16
N HIS A 360 40.31 4.38 -39.95
CA HIS A 360 41.44 5.30 -39.71
C HIS A 360 41.22 6.80 -39.98
N ALA A 361 40.10 7.38 -39.61
CA ALA A 361 40.07 8.81 -39.33
C ALA A 361 40.68 9.04 -37.94
N LYS A 362 41.87 9.60 -37.90
CA LYS A 362 42.51 10.10 -36.68
C LYS A 362 41.54 11.00 -35.98
N HIS A 363 41.04 10.60 -34.81
CA HIS A 363 40.47 11.52 -33.88
C HIS A 363 41.47 12.68 -33.68
N PRO A 364 41.11 13.94 -33.84
CA PRO A 364 41.91 15.00 -33.29
C PRO A 364 41.96 14.75 -31.79
N MET A 365 43.08 14.18 -31.32
CA MET A 365 43.42 14.25 -29.91
C MET A 365 43.42 15.76 -29.59
N HIS A 366 42.42 16.22 -28.88
CA HIS A 366 42.59 17.40 -28.07
C HIS A 366 43.84 17.11 -27.23
N GLU A 367 44.91 17.82 -27.50
CA GLU A 367 46.10 17.80 -26.66
C GLU A 367 45.65 18.07 -25.24
N ALA A 368 45.66 17.04 -24.41
CA ALA A 368 45.50 17.22 -22.99
C ALA A 368 46.76 17.96 -22.53
N GLU A 369 46.59 19.24 -22.29
CA GLU A 369 47.59 20.08 -21.64
C GLU A 369 47.86 19.51 -20.25
N SER A 370 48.96 18.77 -20.18
CA SER A 370 49.64 18.27 -18.97
C SER A 370 48.93 17.21 -18.10
N ALA A 371 49.71 16.24 -17.64
CA ALA A 371 49.33 15.21 -16.69
C ALA A 371 48.72 15.72 -15.37
N ASN A 372 48.84 17.01 -15.09
CA ASN A 372 48.25 17.66 -13.90
C ASN A 372 46.74 17.87 -14.00
N ASP A 373 46.15 17.97 -15.19
CA ASP A 373 44.72 18.16 -15.35
C ASP A 373 43.92 16.87 -15.13
N LEU A 374 44.54 15.72 -15.37
CA LEU A 374 43.95 14.42 -15.07
C LEU A 374 43.89 14.11 -13.57
N ILE A 375 44.84 14.66 -12.81
CA ILE A 375 44.87 14.52 -11.33
C ILE A 375 43.78 15.34 -10.68
N ASN A 376 43.48 16.54 -11.25
CA ASN A 376 42.43 17.42 -10.73
C ASN A 376 41.00 16.95 -11.06
N MET A 377 40.83 16.04 -12.02
CA MET A 377 39.54 15.43 -12.34
C MET A 377 39.24 14.15 -11.55
N GLY A 378 40.06 13.75 -10.60
CA GLY A 378 39.79 12.62 -9.70
C GLY A 378 39.87 11.23 -10.34
N TRP A 379 40.50 11.10 -11.51
CA TRP A 379 40.58 9.81 -12.25
C TRP A 379 41.80 8.95 -11.91
N LEU A 380 42.68 9.40 -11.02
CA LEU A 380 43.94 8.72 -10.68
C LEU A 380 44.11 8.40 -9.19
N THR A 381 43.04 8.32 -8.40
CA THR A 381 43.17 7.82 -7.02
C THR A 381 42.38 6.53 -6.86
N GLY A 382 43.07 5.41 -6.93
CA GLY A 382 42.80 4.21 -6.17
C GLY A 382 41.65 3.31 -6.60
N LEU A 383 41.74 2.68 -7.77
CA LEU A 383 41.15 1.38 -8.01
C LEU A 383 42.21 0.47 -8.63
N GLU A 384 42.82 -0.39 -7.83
CA GLU A 384 43.59 -1.51 -8.34
C GLU A 384 42.67 -2.44 -9.16
N PRO A 385 43.09 -2.94 -10.32
CA PRO A 385 42.29 -3.89 -11.06
C PRO A 385 42.26 -5.23 -10.30
N ALA A 386 41.08 -5.64 -9.89
CA ALA A 386 40.86 -6.99 -9.40
C ALA A 386 41.10 -7.98 -10.54
N THR A 387 42.26 -8.63 -10.52
CA THR A 387 42.57 -9.77 -11.37
C THR A 387 41.75 -10.97 -10.93
N THR A 388 40.53 -11.13 -11.45
CA THR A 388 39.85 -12.41 -11.44
C THR A 388 40.38 -13.27 -12.56
N GLY A 389 41.29 -14.20 -12.22
CA GLY A 389 41.76 -15.24 -13.12
C GLY A 389 40.61 -16.17 -13.53
N ILE A 390 40.17 -16.03 -14.78
CA ILE A 390 39.32 -17.04 -15.41
C ILE A 390 40.26 -18.10 -16.00
N THR A 391 40.35 -19.24 -15.35
CA THR A 391 41.03 -20.43 -15.88
C THR A 391 40.05 -21.08 -16.88
N ILE A 392 40.32 -20.90 -18.17
CA ILE A 392 39.69 -21.70 -19.23
C ILE A 392 40.31 -23.09 -19.16
N ARG A 393 39.57 -24.10 -18.80
CA ARG A 393 39.96 -25.50 -19.01
C ARG A 393 39.58 -25.88 -20.44
N ASP A 394 40.57 -26.07 -21.28
CA ASP A 394 40.43 -26.83 -22.52
C ASP A 394 40.09 -28.29 -22.18
N SER A 395 38.95 -28.76 -22.68
CA SER A 395 38.61 -30.19 -22.73
C SER A 395 38.81 -30.67 -24.18
N THR A 396 40.00 -31.16 -24.44
CA THR A 396 40.21 -32.18 -25.48
C THR A 396 40.20 -33.54 -24.80
N ASP A 397 39.14 -34.31 -25.02
CA ASP A 397 39.02 -35.71 -25.46
C ASP A 397 37.56 -36.15 -25.37
#